data_ef3d2ac9f6b1813e4d8d511e2c864435
#
_entry.id   ef3d2ac9f6b1813e4d8d511e2c864435
#
_cell.length_a   1.000
_cell.length_b   1.000
_cell.length_c   1.000
_cell.angle_alpha   90.00
_cell.angle_beta   90.00
_cell.angle_gamma   90.00
#
_symmetry.space_group_name_H-M   'P 1'
#
loop_
_entity.id
_entity.type
_entity.pdbx_description
1 polymer ?
#
loop_
_entity_poly.entity_id
_entity_poly.type
_entity_poly.pdbx_seq_one_letter_code
_entity_poly.pdbx_strand_id
1 'polypeptide(L)'
;HGLWKSPISGDSFTARSVTLSQVRVDGPDTYWVEGHPRQGGRGTLLRRRATGETGEVLPLIDGSRLPDVGTRVHEYGGKAYAVHHGVIVFSDQTDGRVYAFDTADPRRVVRPLTTLSKVRYGDFWIADVRDLVYAVAEDHSAPGEPVNKIVAIPLDGSAARDDSAIITVFEGTDFAQAPTVSPDGTKIAWITWDHPNMPWTYSQLRVASLTFEGTIDQEVILVDRPGVCVYEPRWTLDGDLIHVDDSSGWANLYRTQGFVWQEGEDPNAWTSRLRTRALHPGPHAFSHPHWQLGLHSYDNYDN
;
A
#
# COMPACT_ATOMS: atom_id res chain seq x y z
N HIS A 1 11.28 -13.46 44.00
CA HIS A 1 11.17 -14.38 42.86
C HIS A 1 11.90 -13.86 41.60
N GLY A 2 12.22 -12.59 41.43
CA GLY A 2 12.93 -12.03 40.27
C GLY A 2 14.46 -12.14 40.31
N LEU A 3 15.05 -12.78 41.31
CA LEU A 3 16.51 -12.86 41.50
C LEU A 3 17.14 -14.20 41.08
N TRP A 4 16.37 -15.08 40.49
CA TRP A 4 16.88 -16.36 39.99
C TRP A 4 17.78 -16.14 38.80
N LYS A 5 18.95 -16.77 38.79
CA LYS A 5 19.80 -16.81 37.59
C LYS A 5 19.09 -17.58 36.50
N SER A 6 18.78 -16.91 35.40
CA SER A 6 18.25 -17.53 34.20
C SER A 6 19.36 -17.79 33.19
N PRO A 7 19.41 -18.94 32.52
CA PRO A 7 20.29 -19.17 31.39
C PRO A 7 19.85 -18.36 30.14
N ILE A 8 18.65 -17.75 30.17
CA ILE A 8 18.09 -16.95 29.10
C ILE A 8 18.32 -15.48 29.47
N SER A 9 19.16 -14.79 28.73
CA SER A 9 19.37 -13.35 28.82
C SER A 9 18.43 -12.60 27.85
N GLY A 10 18.19 -11.30 28.06
CA GLY A 10 17.49 -10.45 27.12
C GLY A 10 18.07 -10.53 25.69
N ASP A 11 19.41 -10.58 25.61
CA ASP A 11 20.13 -10.72 24.34
C ASP A 11 19.84 -12.04 23.61
N SER A 12 19.58 -13.13 24.36
CA SER A 12 19.24 -14.42 23.76
C SER A 12 17.84 -14.42 23.10
N PHE A 13 16.95 -13.55 23.55
CA PHE A 13 15.62 -13.37 22.95
C PHE A 13 15.68 -12.55 21.65
N THR A 14 16.52 -11.52 21.59
CA THR A 14 16.58 -10.57 20.48
C THR A 14 17.63 -10.96 19.43
N ALA A 15 18.66 -11.70 19.81
CA ALA A 15 19.84 -11.93 18.98
C ALA A 15 19.63 -12.84 17.77
N ARG A 16 18.49 -13.56 17.64
CA ARG A 16 18.27 -14.59 16.60
C ARG A 16 16.93 -14.52 15.88
N SER A 17 16.04 -13.63 16.25
CA SER A 17 14.71 -13.53 15.62
C SER A 17 14.76 -12.61 14.41
N VAL A 18 14.93 -13.16 13.22
CA VAL A 18 14.65 -12.44 11.98
C VAL A 18 13.13 -12.38 11.81
N THR A 19 12.58 -11.18 11.60
CA THR A 19 11.16 -11.03 11.27
C THR A 19 10.97 -11.15 9.77
N LEU A 20 9.92 -11.84 9.34
CA LEU A 20 9.51 -11.97 7.94
C LEU A 20 8.19 -11.24 7.76
N SER A 21 8.11 -10.36 6.77
CA SER A 21 6.90 -9.54 6.54
C SER A 21 6.74 -9.16 5.07
N GLN A 22 5.54 -8.67 4.74
CA GLN A 22 5.23 -8.02 3.48
C GLN A 22 5.52 -8.89 2.25
N VAL A 23 5.13 -10.17 2.26
CA VAL A 23 5.31 -11.08 1.12
C VAL A 23 4.54 -10.57 -0.09
N ARG A 24 5.20 -10.55 -1.26
CA ARG A 24 4.63 -10.18 -2.57
C ARG A 24 5.11 -11.15 -3.63
N VAL A 25 4.27 -11.36 -4.63
CA VAL A 25 4.59 -12.17 -5.82
C VAL A 25 4.57 -11.25 -7.04
N ASP A 26 5.58 -11.41 -7.91
CA ASP A 26 5.66 -10.73 -9.20
C ASP A 26 6.12 -11.74 -10.26
N GLY A 27 5.19 -12.14 -11.12
CA GLY A 27 5.41 -13.26 -12.02
C GLY A 27 5.80 -14.54 -11.25
N PRO A 28 6.94 -15.17 -11.61
CA PRO A 28 7.38 -16.40 -10.94
C PRO A 28 8.19 -16.17 -9.65
N ASP A 29 8.48 -14.92 -9.30
CA ASP A 29 9.37 -14.57 -8.20
C ASP A 29 8.59 -14.16 -6.96
N THR A 30 9.12 -14.47 -5.78
CA THR A 30 8.55 -14.09 -4.49
C THR A 30 9.49 -13.13 -3.77
N TYR A 31 8.93 -12.07 -3.21
CA TYR A 31 9.64 -11.02 -2.49
C TYR A 31 9.14 -10.90 -1.06
N TRP A 32 10.01 -10.54 -0.12
CA TRP A 32 9.64 -10.26 1.28
C TRP A 32 10.67 -9.37 1.96
N VAL A 33 10.28 -8.75 3.08
CA VAL A 33 11.20 -7.98 3.92
C VAL A 33 11.62 -8.81 5.13
N GLU A 34 12.92 -8.89 5.38
CA GLU A 34 13.52 -9.41 6.61
C GLU A 34 13.98 -8.28 7.51
N GLY A 35 13.52 -8.26 8.76
CA GLY A 35 14.07 -7.37 9.79
C GLY A 35 15.21 -8.05 10.52
N HIS A 36 16.40 -7.44 10.51
CA HIS A 36 17.61 -8.00 11.09
C HIS A 36 18.00 -7.33 12.42
N PRO A 37 17.70 -7.91 13.60
CA PRO A 37 17.98 -7.31 14.91
C PRO A 37 19.46 -6.95 15.12
N ARG A 38 20.37 -7.77 14.59
CA ARG A 38 21.82 -7.52 14.68
C ARG A 38 22.32 -6.35 13.82
N GLN A 39 21.46 -5.83 12.93
CA GLN A 39 21.73 -4.68 12.07
C GLN A 39 20.84 -3.49 12.48
N GLY A 40 20.48 -3.37 13.75
CA GLY A 40 19.62 -2.29 14.24
C GLY A 40 18.16 -2.40 13.80
N GLY A 41 17.70 -3.58 13.36
CA GLY A 41 16.34 -3.78 12.85
C GLY A 41 16.19 -3.46 11.36
N ARG A 42 17.29 -3.28 10.62
CA ARG A 42 17.25 -2.94 9.19
C ARG A 42 16.33 -3.89 8.40
N GLY A 43 15.41 -3.30 7.66
CA GLY A 43 14.56 -4.00 6.69
C GLY A 43 15.32 -4.30 5.40
N THR A 44 15.54 -5.58 5.14
CA THR A 44 16.22 -6.06 3.94
C THR A 44 15.21 -6.67 2.99
N LEU A 45 15.14 -6.20 1.74
CA LEU A 45 14.28 -6.80 0.73
C LEU A 45 14.99 -8.00 0.09
N LEU A 46 14.36 -9.16 0.20
CA LEU A 46 14.82 -10.40 -0.45
C LEU A 46 13.92 -10.77 -1.62
N ARG A 47 14.50 -11.51 -2.56
CA ARG A 47 13.80 -12.18 -3.66
C ARG A 47 14.20 -13.64 -3.71
N ARG A 48 13.20 -14.50 -3.86
CA ARG A 48 13.37 -15.89 -4.29
C ARG A 48 12.89 -16.01 -5.73
N ARG A 49 13.80 -16.37 -6.61
CA ARG A 49 13.50 -16.63 -8.03
C ARG A 49 12.82 -17.99 -8.21
N ALA A 50 12.11 -18.15 -9.32
CA ALA A 50 11.55 -19.46 -9.71
C ALA A 50 12.60 -20.59 -9.74
N THR A 51 13.86 -20.26 -10.02
CA THR A 51 15.00 -21.19 -9.97
C THR A 51 15.37 -21.67 -8.57
N GLY A 52 14.76 -21.10 -7.53
CA GLY A 52 15.06 -21.37 -6.11
C GLY A 52 16.18 -20.51 -5.52
N GLU A 53 16.89 -19.71 -6.33
CA GLU A 53 17.91 -18.78 -5.87
C GLU A 53 17.27 -17.69 -4.99
N THR A 54 17.85 -17.46 -3.82
CA THR A 54 17.38 -16.47 -2.85
C THR A 54 18.50 -15.50 -2.47
N GLY A 55 18.21 -14.21 -2.41
CA GLY A 55 19.18 -13.20 -2.02
C GLY A 55 18.60 -11.79 -1.91
N GLU A 56 19.41 -10.88 -1.36
CA GLU A 56 19.10 -9.45 -1.33
C GLU A 56 18.99 -8.91 -2.76
N VAL A 57 17.90 -8.16 -3.03
CA VAL A 57 17.62 -7.69 -4.40
C VAL A 57 18.15 -6.28 -4.63
N LEU A 58 18.07 -5.40 -3.62
CA LEU A 58 18.43 -3.99 -3.76
C LEU A 58 19.95 -3.79 -3.67
N PRO A 59 20.54 -3.07 -4.63
CA PRO A 59 21.93 -2.61 -4.52
C PRO A 59 22.05 -1.45 -3.54
N LEU A 60 23.29 -1.00 -3.29
CA LEU A 60 23.56 0.17 -2.47
C LEU A 60 22.94 1.43 -3.06
N ILE A 61 22.34 2.27 -2.22
CA ILE A 61 21.93 3.61 -2.60
C ILE A 61 23.21 4.45 -2.77
N ASP A 62 23.32 5.14 -3.89
CA ASP A 62 24.48 5.96 -4.28
C ASP A 62 25.84 5.23 -4.14
N GLY A 63 25.84 3.91 -4.26
CA GLY A 63 27.02 3.07 -4.15
C GLY A 63 27.65 2.98 -2.76
N SER A 64 27.02 3.53 -1.74
CA SER A 64 27.63 3.66 -0.40
C SER A 64 26.77 3.12 0.76
N ARG A 65 25.44 3.26 0.70
CA ARG A 65 24.54 2.95 1.79
C ARG A 65 23.62 1.76 1.47
N LEU A 66 23.53 0.81 2.40
CA LEU A 66 22.52 -0.25 2.32
C LEU A 66 21.11 0.33 2.48
N PRO A 67 20.15 -0.07 1.66
CA PRO A 67 18.75 0.28 1.86
C PRO A 67 18.20 -0.28 3.17
N ASP A 68 17.33 0.49 3.82
CA ASP A 68 16.53 0.09 4.97
C ASP A 68 15.05 0.19 4.61
N VAL A 69 14.50 -0.91 4.07
CA VAL A 69 13.11 -0.94 3.55
C VAL A 69 12.14 -0.92 4.71
N GLY A 70 11.50 0.22 4.91
CA GLY A 70 10.56 0.44 6.00
C GLY A 70 9.88 1.79 5.90
N THR A 71 8.77 1.95 6.59
CA THR A 71 8.03 3.22 6.72
C THR A 71 7.38 3.28 8.10
N ARG A 72 7.09 4.50 8.54
CA ARG A 72 6.38 4.78 9.79
C ARG A 72 5.07 5.53 9.56
N VAL A 73 4.49 5.42 8.39
CA VAL A 73 3.14 5.91 8.13
C VAL A 73 2.19 5.30 9.17
N HIS A 74 1.31 6.11 9.76
CA HIS A 74 0.42 5.74 10.88
C HIS A 74 1.17 5.12 12.08
N GLU A 75 2.47 5.43 12.27
CA GLU A 75 3.41 4.90 13.27
C GLU A 75 3.71 3.39 13.17
N TYR A 76 2.80 2.57 12.67
CA TYR A 76 2.98 1.11 12.55
C TYR A 76 3.59 0.67 11.21
N GLY A 77 3.55 1.53 10.20
CA GLY A 77 4.09 1.23 8.87
C GLY A 77 3.35 0.10 8.16
N GLY A 78 4.10 -0.69 7.44
CA GLY A 78 3.60 -1.76 6.57
C GLY A 78 3.58 -1.34 5.10
N LYS A 79 3.56 -2.30 4.20
CA LYS A 79 3.59 -2.14 2.73
C LYS A 79 4.59 -1.05 2.30
N ALA A 80 5.80 -1.17 2.85
CA ALA A 80 6.90 -0.24 2.62
C ALA A 80 7.52 -0.39 1.23
N TYR A 81 7.10 -1.37 0.46
CA TYR A 81 7.48 -1.57 -0.93
C TYR A 81 6.32 -2.13 -1.75
N ALA A 82 6.42 -1.94 -3.05
CA ALA A 82 5.66 -2.64 -4.08
C ALA A 82 6.61 -3.17 -5.14
N VAL A 83 6.18 -4.23 -5.84
CA VAL A 83 6.88 -4.77 -7.01
C VAL A 83 5.86 -5.06 -8.09
N HIS A 84 6.16 -4.69 -9.33
CA HIS A 84 5.34 -4.97 -10.50
C HIS A 84 6.21 -5.00 -11.76
N HIS A 85 6.13 -6.08 -12.54
CA HIS A 85 6.95 -6.32 -13.74
C HIS A 85 8.46 -6.08 -13.54
N GLY A 86 8.97 -6.46 -12.36
CA GLY A 86 10.38 -6.31 -11.99
C GLY A 86 10.78 -4.91 -11.52
N VAL A 87 9.89 -3.92 -11.59
CA VAL A 87 10.10 -2.59 -11.01
C VAL A 87 9.73 -2.65 -9.53
N ILE A 88 10.66 -2.27 -8.68
CA ILE A 88 10.50 -2.19 -7.22
C ILE A 88 10.46 -0.72 -6.83
N VAL A 89 9.44 -0.33 -6.06
CA VAL A 89 9.35 0.98 -5.40
C VAL A 89 9.36 0.73 -3.89
N PHE A 90 10.12 1.50 -3.14
CA PHE A 90 10.22 1.33 -1.69
C PHE A 90 10.49 2.64 -0.95
N SER A 91 10.04 2.73 0.31
CA SER A 91 10.48 3.74 1.27
C SER A 91 11.74 3.27 1.97
N ASP A 92 12.71 4.16 2.08
CA ASP A 92 13.90 3.95 2.91
C ASP A 92 13.70 4.61 4.27
N GLN A 93 13.74 3.82 5.34
CA GLN A 93 13.47 4.32 6.70
C GLN A 93 14.57 5.23 7.22
N THR A 94 15.77 5.21 6.62
CA THR A 94 16.91 6.03 7.05
C THR A 94 16.71 7.52 6.72
N ASP A 95 16.14 7.81 5.53
CA ASP A 95 15.97 9.19 5.07
C ASP A 95 14.52 9.57 4.71
N GLY A 96 13.59 8.60 4.78
CA GLY A 96 12.17 8.82 4.49
C GLY A 96 11.81 8.98 3.02
N ARG A 97 12.80 8.90 2.10
CA ARG A 97 12.58 9.05 0.66
C ARG A 97 11.99 7.79 0.04
N VAL A 98 11.29 7.98 -1.05
CA VAL A 98 10.87 6.91 -1.94
C VAL A 98 11.93 6.70 -3.03
N TYR A 99 12.23 5.44 -3.30
CA TYR A 99 13.19 5.01 -4.30
C TYR A 99 12.57 4.01 -5.27
N ALA A 100 13.10 3.96 -6.48
CA ALA A 100 12.80 2.92 -7.46
C ALA A 100 14.05 2.15 -7.86
N PHE A 101 13.86 0.87 -8.16
CA PHE A 101 14.88 -0.02 -8.69
C PHE A 101 14.25 -0.96 -9.73
N ASP A 102 14.82 -1.00 -10.92
CA ASP A 102 14.44 -1.95 -11.97
C ASP A 102 15.37 -3.15 -11.91
N THR A 103 14.83 -4.34 -11.67
CA THR A 103 15.61 -5.58 -11.59
C THR A 103 16.22 -6.00 -12.92
N ALA A 104 15.72 -5.47 -14.04
CA ALA A 104 16.21 -5.70 -15.38
C ALA A 104 17.31 -4.68 -15.81
N ASP A 105 17.48 -3.57 -15.10
CA ASP A 105 18.51 -2.57 -15.43
C ASP A 105 19.93 -3.14 -15.16
N PRO A 106 20.74 -3.33 -16.20
CA PRO A 106 22.09 -3.87 -16.04
C PRO A 106 23.02 -2.98 -15.21
N ARG A 107 22.72 -1.69 -15.11
CA ARG A 107 23.51 -0.74 -14.30
C ARG A 107 23.25 -0.92 -12.80
N ARG A 108 22.13 -1.58 -12.43
CA ARG A 108 21.70 -1.85 -11.05
C ARG A 108 21.72 -0.60 -10.18
N VAL A 109 21.05 0.45 -10.64
CA VAL A 109 21.01 1.75 -9.96
C VAL A 109 19.68 1.93 -9.22
N VAL A 110 19.75 2.17 -7.92
CA VAL A 110 18.63 2.68 -7.13
C VAL A 110 18.51 4.17 -7.36
N ARG A 111 17.36 4.63 -7.81
CA ARG A 111 17.12 6.05 -8.09
C ARG A 111 16.07 6.63 -7.17
N PRO A 112 16.26 7.85 -6.64
CA PRO A 112 15.24 8.49 -5.81
C PRO A 112 14.03 8.90 -6.67
N LEU A 113 12.84 8.80 -6.07
CA LEU A 113 11.58 9.30 -6.65
C LEU A 113 11.07 10.55 -5.94
N THR A 114 11.47 10.81 -4.69
CA THR A 114 11.04 11.99 -3.93
C THR A 114 12.24 12.78 -3.42
N THR A 115 12.02 14.05 -3.04
CA THR A 115 13.02 14.84 -2.32
C THR A 115 13.16 14.36 -0.87
N LEU A 116 14.14 14.89 -0.15
CA LEU A 116 14.25 14.75 1.30
C LEU A 116 13.25 15.73 1.95
N SER A 117 12.28 15.21 2.69
CA SER A 117 11.21 16.00 3.30
C SER A 117 10.78 15.41 4.66
N LYS A 118 9.77 16.03 5.28
CA LYS A 118 9.11 15.51 6.47
C LYS A 118 7.88 14.65 6.15
N VAL A 119 7.74 14.24 4.91
CA VAL A 119 6.64 13.37 4.48
C VAL A 119 7.10 11.92 4.55
N ARG A 120 6.28 11.08 5.15
CA ARG A 120 6.45 9.63 5.15
C ARG A 120 5.56 9.04 4.07
N TYR A 121 6.07 8.04 3.36
CA TYR A 121 5.34 7.36 2.29
C TYR A 121 5.23 5.88 2.57
N GLY A 122 4.11 5.28 2.18
CA GLY A 122 3.87 3.83 2.30
C GLY A 122 2.64 3.41 1.52
N ASP A 123 2.25 2.14 1.67
CA ASP A 123 1.07 1.55 1.03
C ASP A 123 1.08 1.72 -0.51
N PHE A 124 2.21 1.38 -1.13
CA PHE A 124 2.47 1.62 -2.54
C PHE A 124 1.63 0.75 -3.47
N TRP A 125 1.17 1.35 -4.57
CA TRP A 125 0.58 0.69 -5.73
C TRP A 125 1.21 1.21 -7.01
N ILE A 126 1.89 0.34 -7.76
CA ILE A 126 2.50 0.69 -9.06
C ILE A 126 1.42 0.57 -10.13
N ALA A 127 1.15 1.66 -10.85
CA ALA A 127 0.28 1.71 -12.01
C ALA A 127 1.17 1.97 -13.26
N ASP A 128 1.76 0.90 -13.78
CA ASP A 128 2.70 0.94 -14.90
C ASP A 128 2.10 1.55 -16.18
N VAL A 129 0.82 1.28 -16.45
CA VAL A 129 0.08 1.89 -17.57
C VAL A 129 0.01 3.42 -17.52
N ARG A 130 0.39 4.01 -16.36
CA ARG A 130 0.41 5.46 -16.11
C ARG A 130 1.81 6.02 -15.84
N ASP A 131 2.81 5.18 -15.71
CA ASP A 131 4.15 5.56 -15.21
C ASP A 131 4.10 6.25 -13.83
N LEU A 132 3.14 5.86 -12.97
CA LEU A 132 2.90 6.44 -11.65
C LEU A 132 2.94 5.35 -10.55
N VAL A 133 3.37 5.75 -9.36
CA VAL A 133 3.14 4.97 -8.14
C VAL A 133 2.22 5.74 -7.21
N TYR A 134 1.10 5.13 -6.83
CA TYR A 134 0.18 5.66 -5.83
C TYR A 134 0.63 5.24 -4.44
N ALA A 135 0.48 6.14 -3.48
CA ALA A 135 0.94 5.91 -2.11
C ALA A 135 0.10 6.69 -1.09
N VAL A 136 0.12 6.24 0.14
CA VAL A 136 -0.24 7.07 1.29
C VAL A 136 0.96 7.96 1.60
N ALA A 137 0.72 9.27 1.71
CA ALA A 137 1.67 10.28 2.17
C ALA A 137 1.17 10.86 3.50
N GLU A 138 2.02 10.82 4.53
CA GLU A 138 1.77 11.38 5.86
C GLU A 138 2.71 12.57 6.08
N ASP A 139 2.17 13.79 6.01
CA ASP A 139 2.93 15.04 6.04
C ASP A 139 3.07 15.57 7.47
N HIS A 140 4.29 15.58 7.98
CA HIS A 140 4.69 16.09 9.29
C HIS A 140 5.32 17.50 9.22
N SER A 141 5.13 18.26 8.14
CA SER A 141 5.77 19.57 7.94
C SER A 141 5.21 20.62 8.89
N ALA A 142 3.93 20.56 9.24
CA ALA A 142 3.26 21.44 10.18
C ALA A 142 3.26 20.87 11.61
N PRO A 143 3.17 21.73 12.65
CA PRO A 143 2.91 21.28 14.02
C PRO A 143 1.50 20.72 14.16
N GLY A 144 1.33 19.69 15.01
CA GLY A 144 0.03 19.08 15.30
C GLY A 144 -0.09 17.69 14.66
N GLU A 145 -1.34 17.28 14.36
CA GLU A 145 -1.60 16.02 13.68
C GLU A 145 -1.07 16.07 12.24
N PRO A 146 -0.44 15.00 11.76
CA PRO A 146 0.02 14.92 10.39
C PRO A 146 -1.15 14.88 9.41
N VAL A 147 -0.96 15.46 8.23
CA VAL A 147 -1.95 15.41 7.16
C VAL A 147 -1.74 14.16 6.31
N ASN A 148 -2.77 13.32 6.23
CA ASN A 148 -2.74 12.14 5.38
C ASN A 148 -3.36 12.42 4.02
N LYS A 149 -2.72 11.89 2.97
CA LYS A 149 -3.14 12.05 1.57
C LYS A 149 -2.93 10.75 0.79
N ILE A 150 -3.70 10.57 -0.26
CA ILE A 150 -3.30 9.69 -1.36
C ILE A 150 -2.60 10.55 -2.40
N VAL A 151 -1.41 10.14 -2.80
CA VAL A 151 -0.60 10.83 -3.80
C VAL A 151 -0.23 9.90 -4.96
N ALA A 152 0.07 10.49 -6.12
CA ALA A 152 0.70 9.78 -7.23
C ALA A 152 2.08 10.40 -7.49
N ILE A 153 3.11 9.57 -7.48
CA ILE A 153 4.51 9.93 -7.64
C ILE A 153 4.98 9.44 -9.01
N PRO A 154 5.51 10.32 -9.88
CA PRO A 154 6.04 9.91 -11.18
C PRO A 154 7.20 8.92 -11.06
N LEU A 155 7.13 7.83 -11.82
CA LEU A 155 8.20 6.82 -11.85
C LEU A 155 9.45 7.29 -12.61
N ASP A 156 9.39 8.40 -13.34
CA ASP A 156 10.53 8.96 -14.06
C ASP A 156 11.58 9.64 -13.16
N GLY A 157 11.24 9.90 -11.88
CA GLY A 157 12.11 10.56 -10.90
C GLY A 157 12.07 12.10 -10.98
N SER A 158 11.12 12.70 -11.68
CA SER A 158 10.93 14.15 -11.73
C SER A 158 10.70 14.72 -10.32
N ALA A 159 9.90 14.05 -9.48
CA ALA A 159 9.62 14.47 -8.12
C ALA A 159 10.82 14.35 -7.16
N ALA A 160 11.90 13.70 -7.54
CA ALA A 160 13.15 13.71 -6.77
C ALA A 160 13.90 15.05 -6.82
N ARG A 161 13.51 15.94 -7.72
CA ARG A 161 14.10 17.27 -7.93
C ARG A 161 13.14 18.40 -7.57
N ASP A 162 11.84 18.14 -7.69
CA ASP A 162 10.78 19.12 -7.48
C ASP A 162 9.53 18.42 -6.96
N ASP A 163 9.20 18.61 -5.69
CA ASP A 163 8.04 18.02 -5.03
C ASP A 163 6.70 18.41 -5.68
N SER A 164 6.66 19.51 -6.45
CA SER A 164 5.46 19.93 -7.18
C SER A 164 5.05 18.93 -8.28
N ALA A 165 5.94 18.01 -8.66
CA ALA A 165 5.63 16.91 -9.55
C ALA A 165 4.82 15.78 -8.88
N ILE A 166 4.71 15.76 -7.55
CA ILE A 166 3.85 14.83 -6.84
C ILE A 166 2.40 15.32 -6.95
N ILE A 167 1.55 14.45 -7.45
CA ILE A 167 0.13 14.76 -7.65
C ILE A 167 -0.63 14.39 -6.37
N THR A 168 -1.32 15.35 -5.73
CA THR A 168 -2.29 15.05 -4.70
C THR A 168 -3.54 14.49 -5.35
N VAL A 169 -3.84 13.23 -5.08
CA VAL A 169 -5.00 12.52 -5.61
C VAL A 169 -6.20 12.70 -4.71
N PHE A 170 -6.01 12.55 -3.40
CA PHE A 170 -7.05 12.71 -2.40
C PHE A 170 -6.48 13.29 -1.10
N GLU A 171 -7.24 14.18 -0.46
CA GLU A 171 -7.02 14.70 0.90
C GLU A 171 -8.36 15.08 1.54
N GLY A 172 -8.39 15.32 2.84
CA GLY A 172 -9.58 15.83 3.54
C GLY A 172 -10.20 14.88 4.55
N THR A 173 -9.53 13.77 4.86
CA THR A 173 -9.84 12.89 6.00
C THR A 173 -8.61 12.76 6.90
N ASP A 174 -8.81 12.37 8.17
CA ASP A 174 -7.68 12.20 9.10
C ASP A 174 -6.75 11.08 8.67
N PHE A 175 -7.31 10.01 8.06
CA PHE A 175 -6.53 8.85 7.60
C PHE A 175 -7.00 8.35 6.24
N ALA A 176 -6.05 7.81 5.48
CA ALA A 176 -6.27 7.12 4.24
C ALA A 176 -5.35 5.90 4.12
N GLN A 177 -5.81 4.82 3.47
CA GLN A 177 -5.02 3.62 3.21
C GLN A 177 -5.49 2.84 1.98
N ALA A 178 -4.70 1.85 1.59
CA ALA A 178 -5.01 0.86 0.56
C ALA A 178 -5.38 1.46 -0.82
N PRO A 179 -4.63 2.45 -1.35
CA PRO A 179 -4.86 2.89 -2.71
C PRO A 179 -4.60 1.74 -3.68
N THR A 180 -5.53 1.53 -4.61
CA THR A 180 -5.43 0.51 -5.67
C THR A 180 -6.03 1.05 -6.95
N VAL A 181 -5.31 0.91 -8.07
CA VAL A 181 -5.73 1.38 -9.38
C VAL A 181 -6.15 0.21 -10.25
N SER A 182 -7.21 0.39 -11.02
CA SER A 182 -7.71 -0.64 -11.94
C SER A 182 -6.68 -0.98 -13.02
N PRO A 183 -6.71 -2.19 -13.60
CA PRO A 183 -5.72 -2.62 -14.60
C PRO A 183 -5.65 -1.71 -15.84
N ASP A 184 -6.78 -1.09 -16.22
CA ASP A 184 -6.84 -0.11 -17.30
C ASP A 184 -6.33 1.29 -16.91
N GLY A 185 -5.96 1.48 -15.63
CA GLY A 185 -5.48 2.75 -15.10
C GLY A 185 -6.54 3.85 -14.97
N THR A 186 -7.82 3.57 -15.21
CA THR A 186 -8.87 4.60 -15.29
C THR A 186 -9.59 4.86 -13.96
N LYS A 187 -9.42 3.99 -12.97
CA LYS A 187 -10.13 4.04 -11.69
C LYS A 187 -9.19 3.83 -10.53
N ILE A 188 -9.53 4.42 -9.39
CA ILE A 188 -8.83 4.20 -8.12
C ILE A 188 -9.86 3.86 -7.04
N ALA A 189 -9.49 2.97 -6.11
CA ALA A 189 -10.21 2.74 -4.87
C ALA A 189 -9.26 2.90 -3.69
N TRP A 190 -9.78 3.39 -2.56
CA TRP A 190 -9.02 3.56 -1.31
C TRP A 190 -9.97 3.56 -0.11
N ILE A 191 -9.41 3.45 1.10
CA ILE A 191 -10.15 3.44 2.35
C ILE A 191 -9.80 4.70 3.14
N THR A 192 -10.81 5.28 3.84
CA THR A 192 -10.63 6.45 4.71
C THR A 192 -11.38 6.28 6.01
N TRP A 193 -10.92 6.98 7.05
CA TRP A 193 -11.64 7.15 8.32
C TRP A 193 -11.17 8.42 9.02
N ASP A 194 -11.98 8.88 9.99
CA ASP A 194 -11.71 10.06 10.80
C ASP A 194 -11.81 9.73 12.29
N HIS A 195 -11.11 10.50 13.12
CA HIS A 195 -11.24 10.42 14.56
C HIS A 195 -12.72 10.59 15.00
N PRO A 196 -13.18 9.90 16.04
CA PRO A 196 -12.42 9.03 16.94
C PRO A 196 -12.34 7.58 16.47
N ASN A 197 -12.70 7.29 15.23
CA ASN A 197 -12.74 5.94 14.71
C ASN A 197 -11.33 5.40 14.43
N MET A 198 -11.27 4.08 14.45
CA MET A 198 -10.16 3.30 13.94
C MET A 198 -10.63 2.54 12.69
N PRO A 199 -9.75 2.07 11.80
CA PRO A 199 -10.16 1.39 10.58
C PRO A 199 -10.98 0.11 10.83
N TRP A 200 -10.95 -0.40 12.07
CA TRP A 200 -11.74 -1.57 12.53
C TRP A 200 -12.96 -1.22 13.41
N THR A 201 -13.32 0.05 13.52
CA THR A 201 -14.57 0.51 14.18
C THR A 201 -15.52 1.16 13.19
N TYR A 202 -14.99 1.87 12.20
CA TYR A 202 -15.71 2.44 11.09
C TYR A 202 -14.72 2.92 10.03
N SER A 203 -14.95 2.56 8.78
CA SER A 203 -14.18 3.08 7.65
C SER A 203 -15.05 3.14 6.39
N GLN A 204 -14.65 3.99 5.44
CA GLN A 204 -15.34 4.19 4.18
C GLN A 204 -14.52 3.60 3.04
N LEU A 205 -15.18 2.97 2.07
CA LEU A 205 -14.59 2.61 0.79
C LEU A 205 -14.95 3.66 -0.25
N ARG A 206 -13.96 4.31 -0.80
CA ARG A 206 -14.09 5.32 -1.85
C ARG A 206 -13.61 4.76 -3.18
N VAL A 207 -14.28 5.17 -4.24
CA VAL A 207 -13.93 4.83 -5.63
C VAL A 207 -14.07 6.06 -6.49
N ALA A 208 -13.11 6.28 -7.39
CA ALA A 208 -13.16 7.41 -8.30
C ALA A 208 -12.66 7.04 -9.70
N SER A 209 -13.11 7.79 -10.71
CA SER A 209 -12.44 7.85 -12.00
C SER A 209 -11.18 8.74 -11.91
N LEU A 210 -10.19 8.42 -12.72
CA LEU A 210 -8.95 9.18 -12.83
C LEU A 210 -8.90 9.92 -14.17
N THR A 211 -8.52 11.20 -14.11
CA THR A 211 -8.18 11.97 -15.31
C THR A 211 -6.92 11.40 -15.97
N PHE A 212 -6.58 11.89 -17.15
CA PHE A 212 -5.32 11.52 -17.81
C PHE A 212 -4.09 11.87 -16.96
N GLU A 213 -4.13 12.99 -16.25
CA GLU A 213 -3.05 13.49 -15.37
C GLU A 213 -2.93 12.67 -14.07
N GLY A 214 -3.91 11.83 -13.74
CA GLY A 214 -3.89 11.00 -12.53
C GLY A 214 -4.60 11.62 -11.32
N THR A 215 -5.34 12.70 -11.51
CA THR A 215 -6.21 13.31 -10.49
C THR A 215 -7.60 12.66 -10.51
N ILE A 216 -8.38 12.86 -9.44
CA ILE A 216 -9.78 12.42 -9.38
C ILE A 216 -10.64 13.33 -10.26
N ASP A 217 -11.51 12.69 -11.08
CA ASP A 217 -12.56 13.35 -11.85
C ASP A 217 -13.93 13.19 -11.15
N GLN A 218 -14.37 11.95 -10.94
CA GLN A 218 -15.66 11.66 -10.29
C GLN A 218 -15.43 10.66 -9.15
N GLU A 219 -15.98 10.95 -7.97
CA GLU A 219 -15.85 10.12 -6.76
C GLU A 219 -17.21 9.63 -6.27
N VAL A 220 -17.21 8.43 -5.70
CA VAL A 220 -18.33 7.90 -4.91
C VAL A 220 -17.80 7.21 -3.65
N ILE A 221 -18.54 7.32 -2.56
CA ILE A 221 -18.32 6.49 -1.39
C ILE A 221 -19.18 5.22 -1.57
N LEU A 222 -18.51 4.12 -1.90
CA LEU A 222 -19.15 2.84 -2.21
C LEU A 222 -19.70 2.16 -0.97
N VAL A 223 -18.98 2.25 0.15
CA VAL A 223 -19.41 1.76 1.45
C VAL A 223 -19.24 2.87 2.47
N ASP A 224 -20.38 3.30 3.05
CA ASP A 224 -20.47 4.31 4.10
C ASP A 224 -21.64 3.95 5.02
N ARG A 225 -21.38 3.14 6.03
CA ARG A 225 -22.39 2.72 7.01
C ARG A 225 -21.79 2.76 8.40
N PRO A 226 -22.37 3.52 9.34
CA PRO A 226 -21.88 3.60 10.71
C PRO A 226 -21.67 2.22 11.34
N GLY A 227 -20.47 2.00 11.90
CA GLY A 227 -20.07 0.74 12.52
C GLY A 227 -19.71 -0.38 11.55
N VAL A 228 -19.61 -0.10 10.24
CA VAL A 228 -19.10 -1.03 9.25
C VAL A 228 -17.63 -0.71 8.94
N CYS A 229 -16.82 -1.73 8.87
CA CYS A 229 -15.40 -1.66 8.52
C CYS A 229 -15.16 -2.28 7.16
N VAL A 230 -14.31 -1.64 6.37
CA VAL A 230 -13.96 -2.09 5.02
C VAL A 230 -12.47 -2.39 4.95
N TYR A 231 -12.12 -3.45 4.22
CA TYR A 231 -10.75 -3.90 4.08
C TYR A 231 -10.44 -4.32 2.65
N GLU A 232 -9.18 -4.17 2.25
CA GLU A 232 -8.56 -4.83 1.09
C GLU A 232 -9.29 -4.64 -0.25
N PRO A 233 -9.52 -3.39 -0.72
CA PRO A 233 -10.04 -3.20 -2.06
C PRO A 233 -9.04 -3.73 -3.10
N ARG A 234 -9.52 -4.53 -4.08
CA ARG A 234 -8.72 -5.08 -5.18
C ARG A 234 -9.52 -5.13 -6.46
N TRP A 235 -8.95 -4.63 -7.53
CA TRP A 235 -9.53 -4.72 -8.86
C TRP A 235 -9.27 -6.08 -9.48
N THR A 236 -10.26 -6.65 -10.15
CA THR A 236 -10.10 -7.80 -11.04
C THR A 236 -9.60 -7.34 -12.41
N LEU A 237 -9.09 -8.24 -13.24
CA LEU A 237 -8.68 -7.91 -14.61
C LEU A 237 -9.84 -7.37 -15.45
N ASP A 238 -11.08 -7.80 -15.17
CA ASP A 238 -12.30 -7.32 -15.84
C ASP A 238 -12.75 -5.92 -15.35
N GLY A 239 -12.06 -5.32 -14.38
CA GLY A 239 -12.36 -4.00 -13.84
C GLY A 239 -13.49 -3.98 -12.80
N ASP A 240 -13.83 -5.12 -12.21
CA ASP A 240 -14.69 -5.20 -11.03
C ASP A 240 -13.87 -4.97 -9.76
N LEU A 241 -14.51 -4.51 -8.69
CA LEU A 241 -13.86 -4.30 -7.41
C LEU A 241 -14.29 -5.36 -6.40
N ILE A 242 -13.32 -6.06 -5.83
CA ILE A 242 -13.52 -6.94 -4.68
C ILE A 242 -13.06 -6.19 -3.43
N HIS A 243 -13.80 -6.33 -2.35
CA HIS A 243 -13.45 -5.82 -1.03
C HIS A 243 -14.01 -6.75 0.06
N VAL A 244 -13.52 -6.57 1.27
CA VAL A 244 -14.13 -7.18 2.46
C VAL A 244 -14.85 -6.10 3.24
N ASP A 245 -16.07 -6.37 3.72
CA ASP A 245 -16.73 -5.57 4.75
C ASP A 245 -17.48 -6.45 5.76
N ASP A 246 -17.79 -5.90 6.91
CA ASP A 246 -18.46 -6.60 7.99
C ASP A 246 -19.95 -6.24 8.15
N SER A 247 -20.56 -5.68 7.11
CA SER A 247 -21.98 -5.26 7.11
C SER A 247 -22.97 -6.39 7.41
N SER A 248 -22.57 -7.64 7.21
CA SER A 248 -23.34 -8.84 7.54
C SER A 248 -23.16 -9.31 9.01
N GLY A 249 -22.32 -8.62 9.80
CA GLY A 249 -21.84 -9.05 11.12
C GLY A 249 -20.59 -9.92 11.08
N TRP A 250 -20.07 -10.21 9.89
CA TRP A 250 -18.85 -10.96 9.62
C TRP A 250 -18.10 -10.31 8.47
N ALA A 251 -16.78 -10.28 8.51
CA ALA A 251 -15.94 -9.72 7.45
C ALA A 251 -16.00 -10.62 6.20
N ASN A 252 -17.00 -10.43 5.36
CA ASN A 252 -17.27 -11.22 4.16
C ASN A 252 -16.72 -10.53 2.90
N LEU A 253 -16.49 -11.33 1.85
CA LEU A 253 -16.04 -10.87 0.54
C LEU A 253 -17.22 -10.39 -0.30
N TYR A 254 -17.08 -9.21 -0.90
CA TYR A 254 -18.05 -8.61 -1.80
C TYR A 254 -17.40 -8.27 -3.15
N ARG A 255 -18.16 -8.38 -4.22
CA ARG A 255 -17.76 -7.94 -5.57
C ARG A 255 -18.74 -6.90 -6.08
N THR A 256 -18.21 -5.77 -6.51
CA THR A 256 -18.98 -4.68 -7.13
C THR A 256 -18.63 -4.60 -8.60
N GLN A 257 -19.65 -4.53 -9.44
CA GLN A 257 -19.58 -4.44 -10.90
C GLN A 257 -20.27 -3.15 -11.38
N GLY A 258 -20.03 -2.78 -12.64
CA GLY A 258 -20.74 -1.67 -13.28
C GLY A 258 -20.01 -0.34 -13.21
N PHE A 259 -18.70 -0.35 -12.97
CA PHE A 259 -17.86 0.85 -13.01
C PHE A 259 -17.65 1.35 -14.45
N VAL A 260 -18.69 1.84 -15.09
CA VAL A 260 -18.64 2.37 -16.45
C VAL A 260 -18.96 3.87 -16.42
N TRP A 261 -17.97 4.69 -16.71
CA TRP A 261 -18.11 6.14 -16.87
C TRP A 261 -18.40 6.47 -18.34
N GLN A 262 -19.29 7.42 -18.56
CA GLN A 262 -19.55 7.99 -19.88
C GLN A 262 -19.26 9.49 -19.81
N GLU A 263 -18.53 9.99 -20.78
CA GLU A 263 -18.21 11.42 -20.86
C GLU A 263 -19.48 12.27 -20.94
N GLY A 264 -19.56 13.32 -20.11
CA GLY A 264 -20.71 14.21 -20.02
C GLY A 264 -21.91 13.66 -19.25
N GLU A 265 -21.78 12.48 -18.63
CA GLU A 265 -22.81 11.92 -17.76
C GLU A 265 -22.84 12.61 -16.39
N ASP A 266 -24.04 12.70 -15.79
CA ASP A 266 -24.16 13.12 -14.39
C ASP A 266 -23.28 12.24 -13.50
N PRO A 267 -22.42 12.83 -12.65
CA PRO A 267 -21.54 12.07 -11.72
C PRO A 267 -22.28 11.03 -10.87
N ASN A 268 -23.57 11.22 -10.61
CA ASN A 268 -24.38 10.27 -9.85
C ASN A 268 -25.05 9.19 -10.72
N ALA A 269 -25.08 9.34 -12.02
CA ALA A 269 -25.82 8.40 -12.89
C ALA A 269 -25.14 7.02 -12.95
N TRP A 270 -23.82 6.96 -12.97
CA TRP A 270 -23.10 5.70 -13.03
C TRP A 270 -23.24 4.87 -11.72
N THR A 271 -23.46 5.51 -10.57
CA THR A 271 -23.68 4.80 -9.30
C THR A 271 -24.91 3.92 -9.34
N SER A 272 -25.92 4.30 -10.13
CA SER A 272 -27.14 3.50 -10.32
C SER A 272 -26.89 2.16 -11.04
N ARG A 273 -25.76 2.02 -11.74
CA ARG A 273 -25.33 0.81 -12.44
C ARG A 273 -24.54 -0.15 -11.55
N LEU A 274 -24.01 0.34 -10.43
CA LEU A 274 -23.23 -0.49 -9.52
C LEU A 274 -24.09 -1.61 -8.94
N ARG A 275 -23.53 -2.81 -8.94
CA ARG A 275 -24.14 -4.00 -8.37
C ARG A 275 -23.15 -4.71 -7.48
N THR A 276 -23.39 -4.63 -6.18
CA THR A 276 -22.58 -5.31 -5.16
C THR A 276 -23.25 -6.60 -4.75
N ARG A 277 -22.50 -7.69 -4.69
CA ARG A 277 -22.95 -8.98 -4.20
C ARG A 277 -21.92 -9.62 -3.30
N ALA A 278 -22.37 -10.35 -2.27
CA ALA A 278 -21.51 -11.21 -1.48
C ALA A 278 -21.02 -12.39 -2.32
N LEU A 279 -19.72 -12.69 -2.25
CA LEU A 279 -19.12 -13.81 -2.96
C LEU A 279 -19.30 -15.12 -2.21
N HIS A 280 -19.15 -15.09 -0.88
CA HIS A 280 -19.27 -16.26 -0.02
C HIS A 280 -19.88 -15.86 1.34
N PRO A 281 -21.19 -15.57 1.40
CA PRO A 281 -21.85 -15.15 2.63
C PRO A 281 -21.87 -16.27 3.66
N GLY A 282 -21.51 -15.97 4.91
CA GLY A 282 -21.52 -16.96 5.98
C GLY A 282 -21.04 -16.40 7.31
N PRO A 283 -21.19 -17.15 8.40
CA PRO A 283 -20.79 -16.76 9.75
C PRO A 283 -19.30 -17.02 9.98
N HIS A 284 -18.45 -16.42 9.14
CA HIS A 284 -17.00 -16.50 9.22
C HIS A 284 -16.38 -15.23 8.61
N ALA A 285 -15.18 -14.89 9.05
CA ALA A 285 -14.45 -13.72 8.59
C ALA A 285 -13.36 -14.10 7.59
N PHE A 286 -13.27 -13.36 6.48
CA PHE A 286 -12.20 -13.46 5.48
C PHE A 286 -11.10 -12.42 5.67
N SER A 287 -11.22 -11.54 6.66
CA SER A 287 -10.20 -10.57 7.03
C SER A 287 -10.15 -10.38 8.54
N HIS A 288 -9.20 -9.60 8.99
CA HIS A 288 -8.97 -9.25 10.38
C HIS A 288 -8.73 -7.73 10.49
N PRO A 289 -8.79 -7.12 11.70
CA PRO A 289 -8.56 -5.70 11.86
C PRO A 289 -7.24 -5.22 11.26
N HIS A 290 -7.31 -4.26 10.34
CA HIS A 290 -6.16 -3.68 9.64
C HIS A 290 -5.55 -2.55 10.47
N TRP A 291 -4.72 -2.92 11.44
CA TRP A 291 -3.96 -1.98 12.27
C TRP A 291 -2.62 -1.55 11.64
N GLN A 292 -2.20 -2.22 10.58
CA GLN A 292 -0.97 -1.97 9.83
C GLN A 292 -1.26 -1.94 8.33
N LEU A 293 -0.55 -1.11 7.59
CA LEU A 293 -0.73 -1.01 6.15
C LEU A 293 -0.36 -2.31 5.43
N GLY A 294 -1.11 -2.63 4.37
CA GLY A 294 -0.83 -3.74 3.47
C GLY A 294 -1.06 -5.13 4.03
N LEU A 295 -1.75 -5.26 5.17
CA LEU A 295 -2.28 -6.55 5.60
C LEU A 295 -3.25 -7.04 4.52
N HIS A 296 -3.21 -8.34 4.22
CA HIS A 296 -4.11 -8.94 3.23
C HIS A 296 -4.41 -10.39 3.57
N SER A 297 -5.61 -10.83 3.25
CA SER A 297 -6.17 -12.12 3.62
C SER A 297 -6.67 -12.91 2.43
N TYR A 298 -6.78 -12.29 1.26
CA TYR A 298 -7.21 -12.94 0.02
C TYR A 298 -6.44 -12.40 -1.18
N ASP A 299 -6.47 -13.13 -2.28
CA ASP A 299 -5.96 -12.68 -3.58
C ASP A 299 -6.94 -13.01 -4.70
N ASN A 300 -6.88 -12.25 -5.78
CA ASN A 300 -7.63 -12.53 -7.00
C ASN A 300 -6.78 -13.48 -7.85
N TYR A 301 -7.35 -14.62 -8.19
CA TYR A 301 -6.74 -15.51 -9.15
C TYR A 301 -7.59 -15.45 -10.44
N ASP A 302 -7.10 -14.70 -11.39
CA ASP A 302 -7.71 -14.62 -12.72
C ASP A 302 -7.06 -15.71 -13.59
N ASN A 303 -7.86 -16.74 -13.95
CA ASN A 303 -7.45 -17.80 -14.88
C ASN A 303 -7.48 -17.30 -16.31
#